data_507e75ce0f426820dab4cb5146244fef
#
_entry.id   507e75ce0f426820dab4cb5146244fef
#
_cell.length_a   1.000
_cell.length_b   1.000
_cell.length_c   1.000
_cell.angle_alpha   90.00
_cell.angle_beta   90.00
_cell.angle_gamma   90.00
#
_symmetry.space_group_name_H-M   'P 1'
#
loop_
_entity.id
_entity.type
_entity.pdbx_description
1 polymer ?
#
loop_
_entity_poly.entity_id
_entity_poly.type
_entity_poly.pdbx_seq_one_letter_code
_entity_poly.pdbx_strand_id
1 'polypeptide(L)'
;MKTSALRLLRSRRRNSERITQKTGWRSPAGFLVKGRMDMKKIAVITGASSGMGRRFAETVQEFGTYDEIWAIARRVDRLEELKNHTAFPVRTISLDLSDPASYETYAALLREEQPEVGLLINASGFGKFRAVMDTPLEVNLNMVDLNCKAVMALCQLTVPYMPSGSQIINIASVAAFQPIPYINVYGATKALVLHYSRALNRELKKQGVHVMAVCPFWTKTEFFDRAVASDEKPIVKKYIAMYKPEEIVAQAWKDAKKGKDMSKCGFKARMHALGVKILPHSMV
;
A
#
# COMPACT_ATOMS: atom_id res chain seq x y z
N MET A 1 -20.74 -36.92 17.35
CA MET A 1 -20.32 -35.67 16.67
C MET A 1 -19.39 -34.74 17.47
N LYS A 2 -19.18 -34.93 18.77
CA LYS A 2 -18.28 -34.03 19.58
C LYS A 2 -16.77 -34.37 19.49
N THR A 3 -16.38 -35.53 19.02
CA THR A 3 -14.99 -35.99 18.96
C THR A 3 -14.20 -35.47 17.74
N SER A 4 -14.87 -35.10 16.65
CA SER A 4 -14.22 -34.56 15.43
C SER A 4 -13.73 -33.13 15.59
N ALA A 5 -14.49 -32.27 16.27
CA ALA A 5 -14.14 -30.85 16.49
C ALA A 5 -12.92 -30.70 17.42
N LEU A 6 -12.79 -31.53 18.43
CA LEU A 6 -11.64 -31.53 19.36
C LEU A 6 -10.34 -32.02 18.70
N ARG A 7 -10.40 -32.94 17.73
CA ARG A 7 -9.23 -33.36 16.94
C ARG A 7 -8.76 -32.24 16.01
N LEU A 8 -9.66 -31.50 15.38
CA LEU A 8 -9.32 -30.33 14.52
C LEU A 8 -8.69 -29.18 15.31
N LEU A 9 -9.17 -28.89 16.52
CA LEU A 9 -8.59 -27.88 17.39
C LEU A 9 -7.18 -28.25 17.89
N ARG A 10 -6.97 -29.53 18.23
CA ARG A 10 -5.64 -30.03 18.64
C ARG A 10 -4.64 -30.06 17.48
N SER A 11 -5.05 -30.34 16.25
CA SER A 11 -4.17 -30.28 15.06
C SER A 11 -3.77 -28.84 14.70
N ARG A 12 -4.71 -27.88 14.84
CA ARG A 12 -4.42 -26.45 14.62
C ARG A 12 -3.43 -25.89 15.66
N ARG A 13 -3.57 -26.31 16.94
CA ARG A 13 -2.66 -25.88 18.00
C ARG A 13 -1.23 -26.43 17.81
N ARG A 14 -1.06 -27.68 17.41
CA ARG A 14 0.25 -28.27 17.09
C ARG A 14 0.93 -27.67 15.86
N ASN A 15 0.16 -27.24 14.85
CA ASN A 15 0.72 -26.55 13.68
C ASN A 15 1.17 -25.12 14.02
N SER A 16 0.44 -24.39 14.86
CA SER A 16 0.89 -23.06 15.30
C SER A 16 2.15 -23.14 16.16
N GLU A 17 2.27 -24.12 17.05
CA GLU A 17 3.44 -24.34 17.89
C GLU A 17 4.69 -24.75 17.09
N ARG A 18 4.54 -25.53 16.01
CA ARG A 18 5.64 -25.89 15.09
C ARG A 18 6.16 -24.71 14.28
N ILE A 19 5.29 -23.79 13.87
CA ILE A 19 5.67 -22.57 13.13
C ILE A 19 6.42 -21.61 14.06
N THR A 20 5.98 -21.47 15.32
CA THR A 20 6.60 -20.64 16.34
C THR A 20 8.02 -21.07 16.70
N GLN A 21 8.29 -22.38 16.74
CA GLN A 21 9.63 -22.91 17.04
C GLN A 21 10.64 -22.73 15.91
N LYS A 22 10.20 -22.67 14.63
CA LYS A 22 11.11 -22.53 13.48
C LYS A 22 11.44 -21.08 13.10
N THR A 23 10.59 -20.11 13.44
CA THR A 23 10.73 -18.73 12.95
C THR A 23 10.91 -17.69 14.05
N GLY A 24 10.84 -18.07 15.33
CA GLY A 24 10.82 -17.11 16.44
C GLY A 24 9.57 -16.20 16.44
N TRP A 25 8.67 -16.39 15.50
CA TRP A 25 7.49 -15.58 15.28
C TRP A 25 6.34 -16.07 16.18
N ARG A 26 6.02 -15.32 17.22
CA ARG A 26 4.82 -15.57 18.01
C ARG A 26 3.64 -14.86 17.34
N SER A 27 2.72 -15.64 16.77
CA SER A 27 1.41 -15.13 16.38
C SER A 27 0.73 -14.48 17.61
N PRO A 28 0.13 -13.27 17.49
CA PRO A 28 -0.59 -12.62 18.59
C PRO A 28 -1.85 -13.37 19.05
N ALA A 29 -2.16 -14.56 18.52
CA ALA A 29 -3.35 -15.36 18.84
C ALA A 29 -3.43 -15.88 20.29
N GLY A 30 -2.66 -15.34 21.24
CA GLY A 30 -2.73 -15.60 22.67
C GLY A 30 -3.33 -14.47 23.51
N PHE A 31 -3.73 -13.36 22.90
CA PHE A 31 -4.40 -12.29 23.63
C PHE A 31 -5.89 -12.61 23.80
N LEU A 32 -6.34 -12.75 25.04
CA LEU A 32 -7.74 -12.71 25.43
C LEU A 32 -8.38 -11.47 24.81
N VAL A 33 -9.26 -11.68 23.85
CA VAL A 33 -10.08 -10.64 23.22
C VAL A 33 -10.91 -9.98 24.32
N LYS A 34 -10.51 -8.80 24.77
CA LYS A 34 -11.37 -7.89 25.50
C LYS A 34 -12.64 -7.71 24.66
N GLY A 35 -13.80 -7.74 25.28
CA GLY A 35 -15.08 -7.82 24.62
C GLY A 35 -15.22 -6.97 23.36
N ARG A 36 -15.75 -7.57 22.31
CA ARG A 36 -15.85 -7.09 20.91
C ARG A 36 -16.69 -5.79 20.74
N MET A 37 -17.01 -5.09 21.82
CA MET A 37 -17.99 -3.99 21.79
C MET A 37 -17.40 -2.58 21.70
N ASP A 38 -16.05 -2.41 21.75
CA ASP A 38 -15.43 -1.07 21.81
C ASP A 38 -14.20 -0.89 20.89
N MET A 39 -14.00 -1.77 19.90
CA MET A 39 -12.84 -1.62 18.98
C MET A 39 -13.19 -0.61 17.88
N LYS A 40 -12.42 0.48 17.81
CA LYS A 40 -12.54 1.47 16.72
C LYS A 40 -12.23 0.83 15.38
N LYS A 41 -13.12 0.99 14.42
CA LYS A 41 -12.88 0.64 13.02
C LYS A 41 -12.14 1.77 12.32
N ILE A 42 -10.92 1.51 11.89
CA ILE A 42 -10.07 2.54 11.30
C ILE A 42 -9.71 2.28 9.84
N ALA A 43 -9.38 3.38 9.14
CA ALA A 43 -8.68 3.36 7.87
C ALA A 43 -7.25 3.88 8.07
N VAL A 44 -6.24 3.12 7.66
CA VAL A 44 -4.83 3.54 7.69
C VAL A 44 -4.39 3.96 6.30
N ILE A 45 -3.88 5.18 6.15
CA ILE A 45 -3.50 5.74 4.85
C ILE A 45 -2.11 6.37 4.95
N THR A 46 -1.14 5.79 4.23
CA THR A 46 0.21 6.35 4.15
C THR A 46 0.33 7.31 2.97
N GLY A 47 1.28 8.26 3.05
CA GLY A 47 1.42 9.30 2.04
C GLY A 47 0.24 10.28 1.99
N ALA A 48 -0.52 10.37 3.09
CA ALA A 48 -1.75 11.14 3.17
C ALA A 48 -1.57 12.66 3.07
N SER A 49 -0.33 13.16 3.08
CA SER A 49 -0.04 14.61 3.01
C SER A 49 -0.17 15.20 1.61
N SER A 50 -0.23 14.41 0.53
CA SER A 50 -0.35 14.91 -0.84
C SER A 50 -0.79 13.84 -1.85
N GLY A 51 -1.09 14.28 -3.07
CA GLY A 51 -1.33 13.41 -4.22
C GLY A 51 -2.42 12.36 -4.01
N MET A 52 -2.15 11.12 -4.41
CA MET A 52 -3.13 10.04 -4.33
C MET A 52 -3.47 9.66 -2.89
N GLY A 53 -2.50 9.65 -1.96
CA GLY A 53 -2.75 9.32 -0.55
C GLY A 53 -3.72 10.29 0.10
N ARG A 54 -3.52 11.60 -0.13
CA ARG A 54 -4.43 12.65 0.32
C ARG A 54 -5.82 12.46 -0.30
N ARG A 55 -5.88 12.24 -1.61
CA ARG A 55 -7.17 12.05 -2.28
C ARG A 55 -7.92 10.82 -1.80
N PHE A 56 -7.23 9.72 -1.51
CA PHE A 56 -7.83 8.55 -0.87
C PHE A 56 -8.44 8.88 0.50
N ALA A 57 -7.73 9.65 1.32
CA ALA A 57 -8.25 10.07 2.63
C ALA A 57 -9.48 10.98 2.51
N GLU A 58 -9.46 11.94 1.58
CA GLU A 58 -10.58 12.87 1.31
C GLU A 58 -11.85 12.16 0.81
N THR A 59 -11.72 10.96 0.22
CA THR A 59 -12.84 10.23 -0.40
C THR A 59 -13.08 8.85 0.20
N VAL A 60 -12.51 8.55 1.35
CA VAL A 60 -12.59 7.22 1.98
C VAL A 60 -14.02 6.80 2.30
N GLN A 61 -14.92 7.75 2.56
CA GLN A 61 -16.36 7.52 2.75
C GLN A 61 -17.05 6.90 1.52
N GLU A 62 -16.48 7.05 0.33
CA GLU A 62 -16.98 6.36 -0.87
C GLU A 62 -16.79 4.84 -0.80
N PHE A 63 -15.85 4.37 0.02
CA PHE A 63 -15.56 2.94 0.16
C PHE A 63 -16.21 2.31 1.38
N GLY A 64 -16.23 2.99 2.52
CA GLY A 64 -16.80 2.47 3.75
C GLY A 64 -16.92 3.51 4.85
N THR A 65 -17.41 3.07 6.01
CA THR A 65 -17.54 3.91 7.21
C THR A 65 -16.47 3.51 8.22
N TYR A 66 -15.83 4.51 8.83
CA TYR A 66 -14.74 4.38 9.79
C TYR A 66 -14.96 5.33 10.95
N ASP A 67 -14.50 4.94 12.14
CA ASP A 67 -14.52 5.79 13.32
C ASP A 67 -13.38 6.81 13.27
N GLU A 68 -12.26 6.45 12.63
CA GLU A 68 -11.07 7.30 12.54
C GLU A 68 -10.21 6.94 11.32
N ILE A 69 -9.52 7.94 10.76
CA ILE A 69 -8.47 7.77 9.73
C ILE A 69 -7.12 7.96 10.41
N TRP A 70 -6.24 6.96 10.33
CA TRP A 70 -4.83 7.11 10.68
C TRP A 70 -4.06 7.59 9.45
N ALA A 71 -3.80 8.88 9.38
CA ALA A 71 -3.11 9.54 8.29
C ALA A 71 -1.60 9.61 8.58
N ILE A 72 -0.79 8.88 7.80
CA ILE A 72 0.65 8.72 8.04
C ILE A 72 1.43 9.47 6.95
N ALA A 73 2.27 10.43 7.35
CA ALA A 73 3.25 11.10 6.49
C ALA A 73 4.26 11.87 7.35
N ARG A 74 5.29 12.45 6.72
CA ARG A 74 6.31 13.25 7.41
C ARG A 74 5.88 14.69 7.70
N ARG A 75 5.01 15.27 6.84
CA ARG A 75 4.59 16.67 6.89
C ARG A 75 3.36 16.82 7.79
N VAL A 76 3.59 17.23 9.04
CA VAL A 76 2.53 17.35 10.04
C VAL A 76 1.51 18.43 9.65
N ASP A 77 1.99 19.58 9.19
CA ASP A 77 1.17 20.71 8.71
C ASP A 77 0.11 20.26 7.68
N ARG A 78 0.53 19.45 6.71
CA ARG A 78 -0.35 18.92 5.67
C ARG A 78 -1.33 17.87 6.20
N LEU A 79 -0.94 17.11 7.21
CA LEU A 79 -1.83 16.16 7.87
C LEU A 79 -2.89 16.87 8.72
N GLU A 80 -2.51 17.96 9.40
CA GLU A 80 -3.45 18.77 10.16
C GLU A 80 -4.48 19.45 9.22
N GLU A 81 -4.02 20.01 8.10
CA GLU A 81 -4.91 20.56 7.07
C GLU A 81 -5.92 19.51 6.56
N LEU A 82 -5.51 18.26 6.42
CA LEU A 82 -6.36 17.17 5.92
C LEU A 82 -7.61 16.96 6.80
N LYS A 83 -7.56 17.26 8.10
CA LYS A 83 -8.71 17.14 9.02
C LYS A 83 -9.95 17.91 8.54
N ASN A 84 -9.73 19.01 7.83
CA ASN A 84 -10.81 19.86 7.32
C ASN A 84 -11.40 19.34 5.99
N HIS A 85 -10.85 18.26 5.42
CA HIS A 85 -11.22 17.77 4.08
C HIS A 85 -11.70 16.31 4.09
N THR A 86 -11.92 15.72 5.26
CA THR A 86 -12.33 14.31 5.41
C THR A 86 -13.66 14.18 6.12
N ALA A 87 -14.39 13.13 5.80
CA ALA A 87 -15.69 12.84 6.41
C ALA A 87 -15.59 12.23 7.83
N PHE A 88 -14.41 11.73 8.21
CA PHE A 88 -14.17 11.08 9.48
C PHE A 88 -13.05 11.78 10.24
N PRO A 89 -13.01 11.68 11.58
CA PRO A 89 -11.90 12.17 12.39
C PRO A 89 -10.55 11.66 11.88
N VAL A 90 -9.53 12.51 11.89
CA VAL A 90 -8.18 12.17 11.45
C VAL A 90 -7.20 12.20 12.60
N ARG A 91 -6.54 11.08 12.86
CA ARG A 91 -5.36 10.98 13.70
C ARG A 91 -4.12 11.18 12.83
N THR A 92 -3.40 12.25 13.07
CA THR A 92 -2.16 12.56 12.36
C THR A 92 -1.01 11.80 12.99
N ILE A 93 -0.26 11.05 12.17
CA ILE A 93 0.88 10.24 12.60
C ILE A 93 2.09 10.62 11.76
N SER A 94 3.03 11.35 12.38
CA SER A 94 4.26 11.78 11.70
C SER A 94 5.31 10.67 11.75
N LEU A 95 5.51 9.99 10.62
CA LEU A 95 6.51 8.93 10.48
C LEU A 95 7.24 9.05 9.15
N ASP A 96 8.56 8.84 9.17
CA ASP A 96 9.34 8.58 7.97
C ASP A 96 9.40 7.07 7.72
N LEU A 97 8.57 6.59 6.81
CA LEU A 97 8.47 5.16 6.51
C LEU A 97 9.69 4.59 5.76
N SER A 98 10.68 5.41 5.41
CA SER A 98 11.98 4.92 4.94
C SER A 98 12.91 4.51 6.10
N ASP A 99 12.59 4.93 7.33
CA ASP A 99 13.29 4.53 8.54
C ASP A 99 12.62 3.30 9.17
N PRO A 100 13.35 2.17 9.35
CA PRO A 100 12.82 0.98 10.02
C PRO A 100 12.28 1.22 11.45
N ALA A 101 12.79 2.22 12.19
CA ALA A 101 12.28 2.58 13.52
C ALA A 101 10.81 3.01 13.48
N SER A 102 10.35 3.55 12.35
CA SER A 102 8.94 3.89 12.13
C SER A 102 8.02 2.68 12.16
N TYR A 103 8.50 1.49 11.79
CA TYR A 103 7.70 0.27 11.82
C TYR A 103 7.42 -0.20 13.25
N GLU A 104 8.39 -0.04 14.15
CA GLU A 104 8.20 -0.34 15.59
C GLU A 104 7.22 0.65 16.23
N THR A 105 7.32 1.94 15.89
CA THR A 105 6.37 2.96 16.35
C THR A 105 4.96 2.62 15.88
N TYR A 106 4.79 2.27 14.61
CA TYR A 106 3.49 1.87 14.05
C TYR A 106 2.96 0.58 14.71
N ALA A 107 3.81 -0.41 14.91
CA ALA A 107 3.45 -1.65 15.58
C ALA A 107 3.06 -1.43 17.05
N ALA A 108 3.72 -0.48 17.75
CA ALA A 108 3.36 -0.10 19.10
C ALA A 108 1.96 0.52 19.17
N LEU A 109 1.63 1.43 18.26
CA LEU A 109 0.29 2.02 18.15
C LEU A 109 -0.79 0.96 17.92
N LEU A 110 -0.55 -0.01 17.03
CA LEU A 110 -1.49 -1.10 16.80
C LEU A 110 -1.67 -1.99 18.03
N ARG A 111 -0.59 -2.26 18.78
CA ARG A 111 -0.66 -3.06 20.02
C ARG A 111 -1.39 -2.33 21.14
N GLU A 112 -1.20 -1.04 21.25
CA GLU A 112 -1.83 -0.21 22.30
C GLU A 112 -3.33 -0.03 22.04
N GLU A 113 -3.68 0.38 20.83
CA GLU A 113 -5.06 0.74 20.48
C GLU A 113 -5.94 -0.48 20.13
N GLN A 114 -5.34 -1.60 19.71
CA GLN A 114 -6.05 -2.82 19.26
C GLN A 114 -7.23 -2.50 18.32
N PRO A 115 -7.01 -1.71 17.23
CA PRO A 115 -8.10 -1.30 16.35
C PRO A 115 -8.57 -2.44 15.45
N GLU A 116 -9.77 -2.31 14.90
CA GLU A 116 -10.23 -3.05 13.73
C GLU A 116 -9.81 -2.29 12.47
N VAL A 117 -8.79 -2.77 11.74
CA VAL A 117 -8.33 -2.10 10.52
C VAL A 117 -9.15 -2.60 9.33
N GLY A 118 -10.17 -1.81 8.94
CA GLY A 118 -11.01 -2.11 7.78
C GLY A 118 -10.35 -1.79 6.44
N LEU A 119 -9.38 -0.88 6.43
CA LEU A 119 -8.70 -0.43 5.21
C LEU A 119 -7.25 -0.04 5.50
N LEU A 120 -6.32 -0.56 4.67
CA LEU A 120 -4.93 -0.10 4.61
C LEU A 120 -4.61 0.41 3.21
N ILE A 121 -4.13 1.65 3.09
CA ILE A 121 -3.66 2.21 1.82
C ILE A 121 -2.19 2.59 1.93
N ASN A 122 -1.34 1.88 1.20
CA ASN A 122 0.08 2.17 1.08
C ASN A 122 0.30 3.06 -0.15
N ALA A 123 0.26 4.40 0.05
CA ALA A 123 0.45 5.39 -0.99
C ALA A 123 1.73 6.22 -0.82
N SER A 124 2.53 5.98 0.22
CA SER A 124 3.87 6.57 0.34
C SER A 124 4.80 6.03 -0.74
N GLY A 125 5.59 6.91 -1.32
CA GLY A 125 6.58 6.52 -2.33
C GLY A 125 7.10 7.70 -3.13
N PHE A 126 8.26 7.52 -3.74
CA PHE A 126 8.83 8.47 -4.70
C PHE A 126 9.55 7.76 -5.83
N GLY A 127 9.93 8.51 -6.87
CA GLY A 127 10.74 8.04 -7.97
C GLY A 127 11.82 9.05 -8.33
N LYS A 128 12.85 8.60 -9.05
CA LYS A 128 13.82 9.45 -9.74
C LYS A 128 13.91 8.99 -11.20
N PHE A 129 13.93 9.97 -12.11
CA PHE A 129 14.00 9.75 -13.55
C PHE A 129 15.39 10.20 -14.02
N ARG A 130 16.36 9.28 -13.85
CA ARG A 130 17.77 9.54 -14.08
C ARG A 130 18.51 8.24 -14.41
N ALA A 131 19.66 8.34 -15.08
CA ALA A 131 20.54 7.20 -15.21
C ALA A 131 20.98 6.71 -13.83
N VAL A 132 21.14 5.39 -13.67
CA VAL A 132 21.48 4.81 -12.36
C VAL A 132 22.81 5.32 -11.85
N MET A 133 23.79 5.55 -12.75
CA MET A 133 25.13 6.04 -12.41
C MET A 133 25.13 7.53 -12.01
N ASP A 134 24.12 8.29 -12.43
CA ASP A 134 23.98 9.71 -12.11
C ASP A 134 23.13 9.95 -10.85
N THR A 135 22.52 8.90 -10.32
CA THR A 135 21.69 8.96 -9.10
C THR A 135 22.53 8.53 -7.91
N PRO A 136 22.65 9.35 -6.83
CA PRO A 136 23.35 8.95 -5.62
C PRO A 136 22.81 7.62 -5.08
N LEU A 137 23.72 6.75 -4.62
CA LEU A 137 23.36 5.41 -4.15
C LEU A 137 22.31 5.43 -3.03
N GLU A 138 22.48 6.35 -2.09
CA GLU A 138 21.56 6.52 -0.95
C GLU A 138 20.13 6.88 -1.40
N VAL A 139 19.98 7.63 -2.49
CA VAL A 139 18.65 7.95 -3.06
C VAL A 139 18.00 6.71 -3.65
N ASN A 140 18.77 5.88 -4.35
CA ASN A 140 18.27 4.61 -4.90
C ASN A 140 17.89 3.62 -3.78
N LEU A 141 18.71 3.51 -2.74
CA LEU A 141 18.42 2.64 -1.59
C LEU A 141 17.21 3.14 -0.80
N ASN A 142 17.11 4.44 -0.54
CA ASN A 142 15.94 5.04 0.13
C ASN A 142 14.65 4.84 -0.67
N MET A 143 14.73 4.80 -2.01
CA MET A 143 13.58 4.47 -2.85
C MET A 143 13.11 3.03 -2.62
N VAL A 144 14.04 2.08 -2.43
CA VAL A 144 13.69 0.69 -2.08
C VAL A 144 13.10 0.62 -0.67
N ASP A 145 13.69 1.35 0.29
CA ASP A 145 13.19 1.37 1.66
C ASP A 145 11.75 1.87 1.72
N LEU A 146 11.46 3.02 1.11
CA LEU A 146 10.10 3.59 1.16
C LEU A 146 9.11 2.84 0.27
N ASN A 147 9.48 2.52 -0.98
CA ASN A 147 8.53 1.96 -1.94
C ASN A 147 8.27 0.45 -1.72
N CYS A 148 9.22 -0.28 -1.11
CA CYS A 148 9.15 -1.73 -0.98
C CYS A 148 9.07 -2.17 0.48
N LYS A 149 10.12 -1.90 1.29
CA LYS A 149 10.20 -2.37 2.67
C LYS A 149 9.03 -1.84 3.51
N ALA A 150 8.71 -0.54 3.40
CA ALA A 150 7.56 0.05 4.09
C ALA A 150 6.25 -0.65 3.73
N VAL A 151 5.99 -0.89 2.43
CA VAL A 151 4.76 -1.56 1.99
C VAL A 151 4.64 -2.96 2.58
N MET A 152 5.72 -3.76 2.53
CA MET A 152 5.74 -5.11 3.10
C MET A 152 5.55 -5.07 4.62
N ALA A 153 6.29 -4.20 5.32
CA ALA A 153 6.22 -4.07 6.78
C ALA A 153 4.80 -3.68 7.24
N LEU A 154 4.22 -2.65 6.64
CA LEU A 154 2.89 -2.20 7.04
C LEU A 154 1.81 -3.25 6.73
N CYS A 155 1.87 -3.92 5.58
CA CYS A 155 0.95 -5.03 5.31
C CYS A 155 1.08 -6.12 6.37
N GLN A 156 2.30 -6.57 6.69
CA GLN A 156 2.53 -7.66 7.62
C GLN A 156 2.14 -7.30 9.05
N LEU A 157 2.40 -6.07 9.49
CA LEU A 157 2.03 -5.57 10.81
C LEU A 157 0.52 -5.36 10.96
N THR A 158 -0.16 -4.95 9.89
CA THR A 158 -1.59 -4.61 9.93
C THR A 158 -2.52 -5.82 9.78
N VAL A 159 -2.15 -6.81 8.98
CA VAL A 159 -3.01 -7.99 8.69
C VAL A 159 -3.57 -8.66 9.94
N PRO A 160 -2.84 -8.81 11.07
CA PRO A 160 -3.41 -9.39 12.30
C PRO A 160 -4.61 -8.62 12.89
N TYR A 161 -4.76 -7.34 12.54
CA TYR A 161 -5.83 -6.45 13.00
C TYR A 161 -6.96 -6.28 11.97
N MET A 162 -6.90 -7.02 10.84
CA MET A 162 -7.85 -6.90 9.75
C MET A 162 -8.91 -8.02 9.82
N PRO A 163 -10.19 -7.69 10.09
CA PRO A 163 -11.27 -8.66 10.04
C PRO A 163 -11.60 -9.06 8.59
N SER A 164 -12.40 -10.10 8.44
CA SER A 164 -12.95 -10.48 7.13
C SER A 164 -13.77 -9.33 6.53
N GLY A 165 -13.59 -9.07 5.24
CA GLY A 165 -14.18 -7.94 4.53
C GLY A 165 -13.24 -6.72 4.45
N SER A 166 -12.07 -6.76 5.09
CA SER A 166 -11.08 -5.68 5.02
C SER A 166 -10.36 -5.62 3.67
N GLN A 167 -9.83 -4.43 3.36
CA GLN A 167 -9.17 -4.13 2.10
C GLN A 167 -7.76 -3.58 2.31
N ILE A 168 -6.79 -4.07 1.52
CA ILE A 168 -5.47 -3.46 1.34
C ILE A 168 -5.38 -2.90 -0.08
N ILE A 169 -4.90 -1.65 -0.21
CA ILE A 169 -4.61 -1.01 -1.49
C ILE A 169 -3.14 -0.58 -1.50
N ASN A 170 -2.35 -1.14 -2.40
CA ASN A 170 -0.95 -0.78 -2.57
C ASN A 170 -0.76 -0.02 -3.88
N ILE A 171 -0.10 1.14 -3.83
CA ILE A 171 0.15 1.94 -5.03
C ILE A 171 1.40 1.42 -5.75
N ALA A 172 1.17 0.66 -6.81
CA ALA A 172 2.18 0.24 -7.78
C ALA A 172 2.36 1.31 -8.88
N SER A 173 2.49 0.92 -10.12
CA SER A 173 2.59 1.78 -11.33
C SER A 173 2.45 0.94 -12.58
N VAL A 174 2.14 1.54 -13.73
CA VAL A 174 2.33 0.87 -15.04
C VAL A 174 3.81 0.58 -15.32
N ALA A 175 4.75 1.31 -14.70
CA ALA A 175 6.18 1.02 -14.75
C ALA A 175 6.54 -0.36 -14.17
N ALA A 176 5.62 -1.00 -13.45
CA ALA A 176 5.78 -2.36 -12.94
C ALA A 176 5.72 -3.45 -14.04
N PHE A 177 5.23 -3.12 -15.23
CA PHE A 177 4.98 -4.11 -16.27
C PHE A 177 6.17 -4.38 -17.19
N GLN A 178 7.15 -3.47 -17.24
CA GLN A 178 8.29 -3.56 -18.15
C GLN A 178 9.54 -2.88 -17.60
N PRO A 179 10.75 -3.26 -18.01
CA PRO A 179 11.96 -2.50 -17.73
C PRO A 179 11.93 -1.17 -18.51
N ILE A 180 12.24 -0.07 -17.82
CA ILE A 180 12.26 1.26 -18.43
C ILE A 180 13.61 1.91 -18.12
N PRO A 181 14.46 2.20 -19.15
CA PRO A 181 15.70 2.95 -18.94
C PRO A 181 15.42 4.29 -18.23
N TYR A 182 16.38 4.74 -17.42
CA TYR A 182 16.36 5.98 -16.64
C TYR A 182 15.33 6.05 -15.49
N ILE A 183 14.46 5.07 -15.36
CA ILE A 183 13.56 4.90 -14.21
C ILE A 183 13.60 3.47 -13.67
N ASN A 184 14.75 2.81 -13.84
CA ASN A 184 14.98 1.41 -13.56
C ASN A 184 14.69 1.01 -12.10
N VAL A 185 15.28 1.70 -11.12
CA VAL A 185 15.05 1.39 -9.70
C VAL A 185 13.59 1.61 -9.33
N TYR A 186 12.99 2.74 -9.75
CA TYR A 186 11.56 2.97 -9.52
C TYR A 186 10.70 1.87 -10.13
N GLY A 187 10.92 1.54 -11.41
CA GLY A 187 10.18 0.47 -12.10
C GLY A 187 10.31 -0.86 -11.36
N ALA A 188 11.53 -1.23 -10.94
CA ALA A 188 11.79 -2.43 -10.16
C ALA A 188 11.05 -2.44 -8.81
N THR A 189 11.02 -1.31 -8.07
CA THR A 189 10.26 -1.21 -6.83
C THR A 189 8.76 -1.39 -7.06
N LYS A 190 8.23 -0.83 -8.15
CA LYS A 190 6.80 -0.96 -8.48
C LYS A 190 6.43 -2.34 -9.01
N ALA A 191 7.36 -3.04 -9.66
CA ALA A 191 7.21 -4.45 -10.02
C ALA A 191 7.13 -5.34 -8.76
N LEU A 192 8.01 -5.11 -7.77
CA LEU A 192 7.92 -5.79 -6.48
C LEU A 192 6.55 -5.57 -5.83
N VAL A 193 6.09 -4.32 -5.71
CA VAL A 193 4.78 -4.00 -5.08
C VAL A 193 3.64 -4.69 -5.81
N LEU A 194 3.65 -4.70 -7.15
CA LEU A 194 2.61 -5.37 -7.95
C LEU A 194 2.58 -6.88 -7.68
N HIS A 195 3.74 -7.55 -7.77
CA HIS A 195 3.83 -8.99 -7.57
C HIS A 195 3.49 -9.39 -6.14
N TYR A 196 4.04 -8.67 -5.15
CA TYR A 196 3.75 -8.85 -3.73
C TYR A 196 2.25 -8.74 -3.44
N SER A 197 1.60 -7.67 -3.93
CA SER A 197 0.16 -7.44 -3.69
C SER A 197 -0.70 -8.57 -4.25
N ARG A 198 -0.38 -9.05 -5.46
CA ARG A 198 -1.14 -10.13 -6.10
C ARG A 198 -0.94 -11.48 -5.41
N ALA A 199 0.28 -11.77 -4.94
CA ALA A 199 0.56 -12.95 -4.13
C ALA A 199 -0.18 -12.89 -2.80
N LEU A 200 -0.04 -11.76 -2.07
CA LEU A 200 -0.68 -11.54 -0.78
C LEU A 200 -2.22 -11.64 -0.88
N ASN A 201 -2.82 -11.16 -1.97
CA ASN A 201 -4.27 -11.31 -2.22
C ASN A 201 -4.71 -12.78 -2.25
N ARG A 202 -3.87 -13.67 -2.76
CA ARG A 202 -4.15 -15.12 -2.79
C ARG A 202 -3.98 -15.75 -1.40
N GLU A 203 -2.97 -15.36 -0.68
CA GLU A 203 -2.67 -15.86 0.66
C GLU A 203 -3.77 -15.48 1.66
N LEU A 204 -4.24 -14.23 1.62
CA LEU A 204 -5.24 -13.70 2.54
C LEU A 204 -6.70 -14.03 2.16
N LYS A 205 -6.92 -14.65 0.99
CA LYS A 205 -8.28 -14.98 0.52
C LYS A 205 -9.11 -15.76 1.54
N LYS A 206 -8.50 -16.73 2.24
CA LYS A 206 -9.19 -17.54 3.26
C LYS A 206 -9.53 -16.75 4.54
N GLN A 207 -8.83 -15.64 4.77
CA GLN A 207 -9.11 -14.73 5.89
C GLN A 207 -10.18 -13.70 5.52
N GLY A 208 -10.58 -13.63 4.23
CA GLY A 208 -11.54 -12.66 3.73
C GLY A 208 -10.95 -11.24 3.59
N VAL A 209 -9.63 -11.09 3.62
CA VAL A 209 -8.94 -9.83 3.36
C VAL A 209 -8.58 -9.75 1.88
N HIS A 210 -9.00 -8.67 1.22
CA HIS A 210 -8.74 -8.45 -0.19
C HIS A 210 -7.57 -7.49 -0.38
N VAL A 211 -6.68 -7.79 -1.33
CA VAL A 211 -5.51 -6.94 -1.64
C VAL A 211 -5.54 -6.53 -3.11
N MET A 212 -5.44 -5.23 -3.38
CA MET A 212 -5.44 -4.67 -4.72
C MET A 212 -4.19 -3.83 -4.97
N ALA A 213 -3.52 -4.04 -6.10
CA ALA A 213 -2.50 -3.14 -6.62
C ALA A 213 -3.15 -2.08 -7.52
N VAL A 214 -2.92 -0.80 -7.23
CA VAL A 214 -3.28 0.29 -8.15
C VAL A 214 -2.08 0.61 -9.02
N CYS A 215 -2.26 0.52 -10.34
CA CYS A 215 -1.22 0.76 -11.34
C CYS A 215 -1.55 2.03 -12.13
N PRO A 216 -1.27 3.24 -11.58
CA PRO A 216 -1.49 4.49 -12.28
C PRO A 216 -0.54 4.64 -13.45
N PHE A 217 -0.99 5.33 -14.48
CA PHE A 217 -0.15 5.92 -15.51
C PHE A 217 0.43 7.26 -14.99
N TRP A 218 0.95 8.11 -15.86
CA TRP A 218 1.44 9.43 -15.46
C TRP A 218 0.35 10.19 -14.71
N THR A 219 0.64 10.63 -13.49
CA THR A 219 -0.34 11.30 -12.63
C THR A 219 0.20 12.63 -12.16
N LYS A 220 -0.54 13.73 -12.39
CA LYS A 220 -0.13 15.08 -12.02
C LYS A 220 -0.17 15.26 -10.50
N THR A 221 0.98 15.08 -9.85
CA THR A 221 1.17 15.20 -8.40
C THR A 221 2.55 15.77 -8.10
N GLU A 222 2.80 16.20 -6.86
CA GLU A 222 4.14 16.56 -6.36
C GLU A 222 5.22 15.46 -6.55
N PHE A 223 4.80 14.25 -6.88
CA PHE A 223 5.71 13.16 -7.23
C PHE A 223 6.59 13.52 -8.42
N PHE A 224 6.04 14.24 -9.43
CA PHE A 224 6.79 14.66 -10.60
C PHE A 224 7.85 15.68 -10.27
N ASP A 225 7.54 16.64 -9.40
CA ASP A 225 8.50 17.69 -9.00
C ASP A 225 9.75 17.08 -8.33
N ARG A 226 9.56 15.94 -7.66
CA ARG A 226 10.65 15.18 -7.03
C ARG A 226 11.35 14.22 -7.99
N ALA A 227 10.61 13.65 -8.95
CA ALA A 227 11.13 12.66 -9.89
C ALA A 227 12.00 13.31 -10.97
N VAL A 228 11.63 14.52 -11.42
CA VAL A 228 12.37 15.30 -12.41
C VAL A 228 13.25 16.28 -11.63
N ALA A 229 14.56 16.06 -11.61
CA ALA A 229 15.49 16.99 -10.97
C ALA A 229 15.45 18.35 -11.67
N SER A 230 15.35 19.44 -10.90
CA SER A 230 15.18 20.80 -11.37
C SER A 230 16.32 21.33 -12.25
N ASP A 231 17.51 20.71 -12.18
CA ASP A 231 18.74 21.26 -12.72
C ASP A 231 19.21 20.61 -14.02
N GLU A 232 18.47 19.63 -14.57
CA GLU A 232 18.88 18.87 -15.75
C GLU A 232 17.80 18.83 -16.81
N LYS A 233 18.22 18.68 -18.07
CA LYS A 233 17.32 18.48 -19.20
C LYS A 233 16.42 17.28 -18.92
N PRO A 234 15.09 17.41 -18.98
CA PRO A 234 14.19 16.32 -18.66
C PRO A 234 14.41 15.15 -19.62
N ILE A 235 14.71 13.97 -19.04
CA ILE A 235 14.91 12.73 -19.80
C ILE A 235 13.61 12.31 -20.49
N VAL A 236 12.49 12.50 -19.79
CA VAL A 236 11.15 12.27 -20.36
C VAL A 236 10.65 13.55 -21.01
N LYS A 237 10.72 13.61 -22.34
CA LYS A 237 10.36 14.81 -23.14
C LYS A 237 8.88 14.92 -23.45
N LYS A 238 8.10 13.81 -23.42
CA LYS A 238 6.67 13.81 -23.75
C LYS A 238 5.91 12.83 -22.83
N TYR A 239 4.87 13.32 -22.20
CA TYR A 239 3.93 12.51 -21.43
C TYR A 239 2.72 12.18 -22.31
N ILE A 240 2.54 10.89 -22.63
CA ILE A 240 1.50 10.42 -23.58
C ILE A 240 0.08 10.62 -23.04
N ALA A 241 -0.08 10.57 -21.73
CA ALA A 241 -1.32 10.87 -21.01
C ALA A 241 -1.00 11.17 -19.56
N MET A 242 -1.58 12.25 -19.03
CA MET A 242 -1.44 12.62 -17.63
C MET A 242 -2.82 12.66 -16.99
N TYR A 243 -3.01 11.83 -15.96
CA TYR A 243 -4.26 11.74 -15.22
C TYR A 243 -4.20 12.59 -13.96
N LYS A 244 -5.37 13.00 -13.46
CA LYS A 244 -5.47 13.64 -12.15
C LYS A 244 -5.59 12.58 -11.05
N PRO A 245 -5.14 12.86 -9.80
CA PRO A 245 -5.32 11.95 -8.68
C PRO A 245 -6.76 11.49 -8.48
N GLU A 246 -7.73 12.40 -8.71
CA GLU A 246 -9.16 12.16 -8.59
C GLU A 246 -9.63 11.03 -9.51
N GLU A 247 -9.15 11.03 -10.77
CA GLU A 247 -9.53 10.02 -11.77
C GLU A 247 -8.99 8.63 -11.37
N ILE A 248 -7.74 8.59 -10.89
CA ILE A 248 -7.09 7.35 -10.45
C ILE A 248 -7.81 6.77 -9.23
N VAL A 249 -8.07 7.61 -8.22
CA VAL A 249 -8.69 7.19 -6.96
C VAL A 249 -10.15 6.76 -7.18
N ALA A 250 -10.92 7.51 -7.98
CA ALA A 250 -12.29 7.12 -8.32
C ALA A 250 -12.34 5.77 -9.06
N GLN A 251 -11.39 5.51 -9.98
CA GLN A 251 -11.30 4.21 -10.63
C GLN A 251 -10.87 3.11 -9.65
N ALA A 252 -9.94 3.41 -8.73
CA ALA A 252 -9.49 2.47 -7.71
C ALA A 252 -10.63 2.05 -6.79
N TRP A 253 -11.47 2.99 -6.32
CA TRP A 253 -12.66 2.67 -5.52
C TRP A 253 -13.65 1.76 -6.27
N LYS A 254 -13.93 2.07 -7.56
CA LYS A 254 -14.79 1.22 -8.41
C LYS A 254 -14.24 -0.19 -8.56
N ASP A 255 -12.93 -0.33 -8.72
CA ASP A 255 -12.28 -1.63 -8.91
C ASP A 255 -12.18 -2.42 -7.60
N ALA A 256 -11.93 -1.74 -6.46
CA ALA A 256 -11.92 -2.35 -5.13
C ALA A 256 -13.29 -2.92 -4.76
N LYS A 257 -14.37 -2.16 -4.96
CA LYS A 257 -15.77 -2.62 -4.75
C LYS A 257 -16.13 -3.84 -5.62
N LYS A 258 -15.46 -4.03 -6.76
CA LYS A 258 -15.64 -5.19 -7.65
C LYS A 258 -14.71 -6.35 -7.30
N GLY A 259 -13.94 -6.27 -6.24
CA GLY A 259 -13.00 -7.31 -5.81
C GLY A 259 -11.86 -7.57 -6.80
N LYS A 260 -11.41 -6.56 -7.57
CA LYS A 260 -10.29 -6.73 -8.51
C LYS A 260 -8.95 -6.72 -7.77
N ASP A 261 -8.05 -7.59 -8.18
CA ASP A 261 -6.67 -7.65 -7.65
C ASP A 261 -5.75 -6.56 -8.23
N MET A 262 -6.22 -5.86 -9.29
CA MET A 262 -5.48 -4.79 -9.95
C MET A 262 -6.41 -3.71 -10.51
N SER A 263 -6.09 -2.44 -10.25
CA SER A 263 -6.75 -1.28 -10.84
C SER A 263 -5.85 -0.56 -11.84
N LYS A 264 -6.39 -0.24 -13.01
CA LYS A 264 -5.73 0.53 -14.08
C LYS A 264 -6.69 1.60 -14.60
N CYS A 265 -6.34 2.86 -14.40
CA CYS A 265 -7.15 3.97 -14.86
C CYS A 265 -6.88 4.30 -16.33
N GLY A 266 -7.96 4.41 -17.10
CA GLY A 266 -7.94 4.84 -18.49
C GLY A 266 -7.58 3.75 -19.50
N PHE A 267 -7.98 4.02 -20.77
CA PHE A 267 -7.77 3.09 -21.89
C PHE A 267 -6.29 2.85 -22.18
N LYS A 268 -5.48 3.92 -22.18
CA LYS A 268 -4.03 3.82 -22.48
C LYS A 268 -3.28 2.93 -21.49
N ALA A 269 -3.57 3.04 -20.18
CA ALA A 269 -2.97 2.17 -19.18
C ALA A 269 -3.36 0.69 -19.35
N ARG A 270 -4.60 0.43 -19.77
CA ARG A 270 -5.08 -0.93 -20.05
C ARG A 270 -4.43 -1.53 -21.30
N MET A 271 -4.34 -0.76 -22.37
CA MET A 271 -3.69 -1.18 -23.61
C MET A 271 -2.19 -1.41 -23.42
N HIS A 272 -1.51 -0.50 -22.71
CA HIS A 272 -0.11 -0.67 -22.36
C HIS A 272 0.12 -1.98 -21.57
N ALA A 273 -0.65 -2.21 -20.51
CA ALA A 273 -0.55 -3.45 -19.73
C ALA A 273 -0.88 -4.73 -20.53
N LEU A 274 -1.67 -4.64 -21.60
CA LEU A 274 -1.93 -5.75 -22.51
C LEU A 274 -0.77 -5.94 -23.47
N GLY A 275 -0.29 -4.86 -24.09
CA GLY A 275 0.82 -4.88 -25.05
C GLY A 275 2.09 -5.50 -24.48
N VAL A 276 2.48 -5.09 -23.26
CA VAL A 276 3.67 -5.64 -22.57
C VAL A 276 3.58 -7.15 -22.28
N LYS A 277 2.37 -7.70 -22.21
CA LYS A 277 2.19 -9.15 -22.04
C LYS A 277 2.38 -9.95 -23.31
N ILE A 278 2.18 -9.33 -24.46
CA ILE A 278 2.17 -9.98 -25.78
C ILE A 278 3.50 -9.75 -26.50
N LEU A 279 4.07 -8.56 -26.35
CA LEU A 279 5.32 -8.19 -27.02
C LEU A 279 6.55 -8.69 -26.21
N PRO A 280 7.60 -9.17 -26.89
CA PRO A 280 8.88 -9.44 -26.25
C PRO A 280 9.44 -8.18 -25.56
N HIS A 281 10.09 -8.37 -24.42
CA HIS A 281 10.68 -7.24 -23.67
C HIS A 281 11.69 -6.42 -24.47
N SER A 282 12.32 -7.02 -25.51
CA SER A 282 13.24 -6.32 -26.42
C SER A 282 12.53 -5.34 -27.37
N MET A 283 11.19 -5.42 -27.50
CA MET A 283 10.38 -4.56 -28.37
C MET A 283 9.60 -3.49 -27.60
N VAL A 284 9.72 -3.48 -26.29
CA VAL A 284 9.03 -2.60 -25.35
C VAL A 284 10.05 -1.73 -24.64
#